data_e08a8ebccec0dec87e56c31b6ff87582
#
_entry.id   e08a8ebccec0dec87e56c31b6ff87582
#
_cell.length_a   1.000
_cell.length_b   1.000
_cell.length_c   1.000
_cell.angle_alpha   90.00
_cell.angle_beta   90.00
_cell.angle_gamma   90.00
#
_symmetry.space_group_name_H-M   'P 1'
#
loop_
_entity.id
_entity.type
_entity.pdbx_description
1 polymer ?
#
loop_
_entity_poly.entity_id
_entity_poly.type
_entity_poly.pdbx_seq_one_letter_code
_entity_poly.pdbx_strand_id
1 'polypeptide(L)'
;MIIDISHPSKESIRETLKLSKAPLIASHSSARHLCNHARNLDNELLDLIKINGGVVQTVAFATYLKEESTYNPKNVSVKHLVDHIDYMVSYMGIDHVGISSDFDGGGGILKWKDASETFNVTYELVKRGYSKEEIKKLWGLNLLRVLDEVENISKELMANNLVDL
;
A
#
# COMPACT_ATOMS: atom_id res chain seq x y z
N MET A 1 6.26 -13.27 -10.73
CA MET A 1 4.96 -12.57 -10.76
C MET A 1 4.64 -12.11 -9.34
N ILE A 2 4.26 -10.84 -9.14
CA ILE A 2 3.83 -10.32 -7.83
C ILE A 2 2.34 -10.63 -7.64
N ILE A 3 1.94 -11.06 -6.46
CA ILE A 3 0.53 -11.26 -6.11
C ILE A 3 -0.01 -9.99 -5.46
N ASP A 4 -1.13 -9.49 -5.98
CA ASP A 4 -1.85 -8.33 -5.43
C ASP A 4 -3.06 -8.77 -4.60
N ILE A 5 -3.18 -8.23 -3.40
CA ILE A 5 -4.24 -8.56 -2.43
C ILE A 5 -5.19 -7.39 -2.16
N SER A 6 -5.32 -6.42 -3.06
CA SER A 6 -6.17 -5.25 -2.85
C SER A 6 -7.69 -5.53 -2.92
N HIS A 7 -8.15 -6.57 -3.63
CA HIS A 7 -9.57 -6.87 -3.83
C HIS A 7 -10.13 -8.09 -3.09
N PRO A 8 -9.35 -9.12 -2.77
CA PRO A 8 -9.85 -10.33 -2.14
C PRO A 8 -10.48 -10.11 -0.76
N SER A 9 -11.26 -11.08 -0.30
CA SER A 9 -11.78 -11.10 1.06
C SER A 9 -10.65 -11.23 2.09
N LYS A 10 -10.93 -10.86 3.33
CA LYS A 10 -9.96 -11.00 4.44
C LYS A 10 -9.44 -12.44 4.57
N GLU A 11 -10.32 -13.41 4.43
CA GLU A 11 -10.00 -14.84 4.47
C GLU A 11 -9.07 -15.25 3.33
N SER A 12 -9.36 -14.80 2.11
CA SER A 12 -8.50 -15.05 0.95
C SER A 12 -7.11 -14.41 1.11
N ILE A 13 -7.04 -13.20 1.67
CA ILE A 13 -5.76 -12.54 1.96
C ILE A 13 -4.94 -13.37 2.95
N ARG A 14 -5.55 -13.84 4.05
CA ARG A 14 -4.88 -14.70 5.04
C ARG A 14 -4.33 -15.98 4.42
N GLU A 15 -5.15 -16.68 3.64
CA GLU A 15 -4.71 -17.91 2.96
C GLU A 15 -3.58 -17.64 1.97
N THR A 16 -3.66 -16.55 1.21
CA THR A 16 -2.61 -16.15 0.27
C THR A 16 -1.30 -15.85 1.00
N LEU A 17 -1.34 -15.09 2.09
CA LEU A 17 -0.17 -14.78 2.92
C LEU A 17 0.47 -16.03 3.53
N LYS A 18 -0.35 -17.01 3.93
CA LYS A 18 0.11 -18.29 4.48
C LYS A 18 0.80 -19.18 3.44
N LEU A 19 0.32 -19.15 2.20
CA LEU A 19 0.82 -20.02 1.12
C LEU A 19 1.97 -19.41 0.33
N SER A 20 2.03 -18.07 0.23
CA SER A 20 3.05 -17.40 -0.56
C SER A 20 4.43 -17.52 0.06
N LYS A 21 5.40 -17.95 -0.75
CA LYS A 21 6.83 -17.95 -0.39
C LYS A 21 7.52 -16.62 -0.64
N ALA A 22 6.83 -15.70 -1.33
CA ALA A 22 7.36 -14.40 -1.70
C ALA A 22 6.51 -13.28 -1.10
N PRO A 23 7.07 -12.07 -0.91
CA PRO A 23 6.31 -10.94 -0.43
C PRO A 23 5.20 -10.56 -1.41
N LEU A 24 4.10 -10.02 -0.86
CA LEU A 24 2.90 -9.61 -1.58
C LEU A 24 2.77 -8.10 -1.61
N ILE A 25 1.87 -7.59 -2.44
CA ILE A 25 1.47 -6.18 -2.41
C ILE A 25 -0.04 -6.04 -2.21
N ALA A 26 -0.44 -4.99 -1.51
CA ALA A 26 -1.74 -4.38 -1.66
C ALA A 26 -1.55 -3.12 -2.50
N SER A 27 -1.83 -3.21 -3.80
CA SER A 27 -1.52 -2.14 -4.76
C SER A 27 -2.32 -0.86 -4.52
N HIS A 28 -3.49 -0.95 -3.86
CA HIS A 28 -4.36 0.19 -3.56
C HIS A 28 -5.31 -0.12 -2.39
N SER A 29 -4.82 0.06 -1.16
CA SER A 29 -5.60 -0.14 0.08
C SER A 29 -5.19 0.89 1.14
N SER A 30 -6.06 1.12 2.12
CA SER A 30 -5.79 2.07 3.21
C SER A 30 -5.99 1.40 4.58
N ALA A 31 -5.80 2.14 5.68
CA ALA A 31 -5.92 1.60 7.03
C ALA A 31 -7.37 1.64 7.53
N ARG A 32 -7.93 0.48 7.91
CA ARG A 32 -9.29 0.38 8.46
C ARG A 32 -9.43 1.10 9.80
N HIS A 33 -8.36 1.22 10.56
CA HIS A 33 -8.37 1.95 11.83
C HIS A 33 -8.81 3.41 11.69
N LEU A 34 -8.46 4.07 10.58
CA LEU A 34 -8.81 5.47 10.33
C LEU A 34 -10.13 5.63 9.57
N CYS A 35 -10.50 4.64 8.76
CA CYS A 35 -11.75 4.63 8.01
C CYS A 35 -12.26 3.20 7.91
N ASN A 36 -13.39 2.90 8.60
CA ASN A 36 -13.95 1.56 8.66
C ASN A 36 -14.66 1.18 7.34
N HIS A 37 -13.89 1.04 6.29
CA HIS A 37 -14.36 0.61 4.98
C HIS A 37 -13.92 -0.82 4.68
N ALA A 38 -14.76 -1.61 4.00
CA ALA A 38 -14.48 -3.03 3.71
C ALA A 38 -13.21 -3.25 2.87
N ARG A 39 -12.83 -2.26 2.04
CA ARG A 39 -11.63 -2.29 1.21
C ARG A 39 -10.34 -1.97 1.98
N ASN A 40 -10.46 -1.43 3.18
CA ASN A 40 -9.31 -1.10 4.03
C ASN A 40 -8.84 -2.29 4.84
N LEU A 41 -7.53 -2.36 5.06
CA LEU A 41 -6.87 -3.43 5.81
C LEU A 41 -6.94 -3.13 7.31
N ASP A 42 -7.35 -4.11 8.10
CA ASP A 42 -7.27 -4.02 9.55
C ASP A 42 -5.86 -4.34 10.05
N ASN A 43 -5.61 -4.08 11.34
CA ASN A 43 -4.29 -4.23 11.93
C ASN A 43 -3.75 -5.66 11.83
N GLU A 44 -4.61 -6.67 11.93
CA GLU A 44 -4.18 -8.06 11.77
C GLU A 44 -3.59 -8.32 10.38
N LEU A 45 -4.26 -7.83 9.33
CA LEU A 45 -3.74 -7.96 7.97
C LEU A 45 -2.46 -7.14 7.75
N LEU A 46 -2.36 -5.95 8.35
CA LEU A 46 -1.14 -5.14 8.31
C LEU A 46 0.04 -5.88 8.96
N ASP A 47 -0.18 -6.54 10.11
CA ASP A 47 0.84 -7.37 10.76
C ASP A 47 1.30 -8.54 9.89
N LEU A 48 0.35 -9.25 9.27
CA LEU A 48 0.66 -10.38 8.40
C LEU A 48 1.44 -9.95 7.14
N ILE A 49 1.07 -8.81 6.54
CA ILE A 49 1.78 -8.24 5.37
C ILE A 49 3.19 -7.82 5.77
N LYS A 50 3.36 -7.18 6.93
CA LYS A 50 4.69 -6.82 7.46
C LYS A 50 5.57 -8.05 7.66
N ILE A 51 5.04 -9.11 8.29
CA ILE A 51 5.78 -10.37 8.51
C ILE A 51 6.16 -11.02 7.18
N ASN A 52 5.29 -10.97 6.19
CA ASN A 52 5.55 -11.48 4.83
C ASN A 52 6.61 -10.66 4.06
N GLY A 53 6.99 -9.47 4.52
CA GLY A 53 7.89 -8.55 3.81
C GLY A 53 7.18 -7.70 2.74
N GLY A 54 5.85 -7.75 2.69
CA GLY A 54 5.04 -7.08 1.69
C GLY A 54 4.94 -5.56 1.86
N VAL A 55 4.18 -4.94 0.94
CA VAL A 55 3.95 -3.48 0.89
C VAL A 55 2.47 -3.17 0.71
N VAL A 56 1.97 -2.20 1.46
CA VAL A 56 0.64 -1.61 1.28
C VAL A 56 0.78 -0.23 0.65
N GLN A 57 0.27 -0.06 -0.56
CA GLN A 57 0.23 1.24 -1.23
C GLN A 57 -1.07 1.96 -0.86
N THR A 58 -0.93 3.04 -0.06
CA THR A 58 -2.05 3.86 0.42
C THR A 58 -2.76 4.51 -0.75
N VAL A 59 -4.06 4.25 -0.87
CA VAL A 59 -4.82 4.67 -2.05
C VAL A 59 -5.49 6.03 -1.89
N ALA A 60 -5.42 6.86 -2.93
CA ALA A 60 -6.08 8.16 -3.00
C ALA A 60 -7.56 8.02 -3.42
N PHE A 61 -8.33 7.21 -2.69
CA PHE A 61 -9.76 7.01 -2.93
C PHE A 61 -10.57 7.59 -1.77
N ALA A 62 -11.41 8.60 -2.05
CA ALA A 62 -12.00 9.45 -1.03
C ALA A 62 -12.77 8.68 0.06
N THR A 63 -13.59 7.69 -0.30
CA THR A 63 -14.40 6.91 0.64
C THR A 63 -13.59 5.89 1.45
N TYR A 64 -12.33 5.60 1.05
CA TYR A 64 -11.41 4.75 1.81
C TYR A 64 -10.57 5.56 2.79
N LEU A 65 -10.50 6.87 2.62
CA LEU A 65 -9.75 7.79 3.48
C LEU A 65 -10.61 8.44 4.57
N LYS A 66 -11.92 8.58 4.32
CA LYS A 66 -12.87 9.16 5.27
C LYS A 66 -14.25 8.54 5.11
N GLU A 67 -14.92 8.25 6.23
CA GLU A 67 -16.28 7.73 6.19
C GLU A 67 -17.27 8.78 5.65
N GLU A 68 -18.09 8.40 4.66
CA GLU A 68 -19.08 9.30 4.03
C GLU A 68 -20.07 9.87 5.04
N SER A 69 -20.42 9.11 6.08
CA SER A 69 -21.30 9.55 7.15
C SER A 69 -20.76 10.71 7.97
N THR A 70 -19.42 10.88 7.98
CA THR A 70 -18.73 11.88 8.81
C THR A 70 -18.13 13.03 8.00
N TYR A 71 -18.06 12.89 6.65
CA TYR A 71 -17.32 13.83 5.82
C TYR A 71 -17.80 13.83 4.36
N ASN A 72 -17.84 15.02 3.73
CA ASN A 72 -18.14 15.13 2.32
C ASN A 72 -16.95 14.61 1.47
N PRO A 73 -17.12 13.57 0.63
CA PRO A 73 -16.04 13.00 -0.18
C PRO A 73 -15.28 14.03 -1.03
N LYS A 74 -15.97 15.09 -1.49
CA LYS A 74 -15.35 16.17 -2.29
C LYS A 74 -14.31 16.99 -1.51
N ASN A 75 -14.31 16.92 -0.18
CA ASN A 75 -13.36 17.62 0.68
C ASN A 75 -12.19 16.72 1.15
N VAL A 76 -12.22 15.43 0.79
CA VAL A 76 -11.08 14.53 1.07
C VAL A 76 -9.89 14.96 0.23
N SER A 77 -8.74 15.12 0.85
CA SER A 77 -7.56 15.74 0.26
C SER A 77 -6.29 14.95 0.53
N VAL A 78 -5.19 15.37 -0.06
CA VAL A 78 -3.84 14.85 0.19
C VAL A 78 -3.52 14.72 1.68
N LYS A 79 -4.02 15.61 2.54
CA LYS A 79 -3.79 15.51 3.99
C LYS A 79 -4.34 14.21 4.57
N HIS A 80 -5.55 13.80 4.16
CA HIS A 80 -6.17 12.56 4.63
C HIS A 80 -5.43 11.32 4.11
N LEU A 81 -4.90 11.37 2.89
CA LEU A 81 -4.03 10.32 2.36
C LEU A 81 -2.78 10.17 3.24
N VAL A 82 -2.13 11.30 3.56
CA VAL A 82 -0.92 11.27 4.40
C VAL A 82 -1.22 10.89 5.84
N ASP A 83 -2.43 11.18 6.39
CA ASP A 83 -2.85 10.65 7.69
C ASP A 83 -2.83 9.10 7.72
N HIS A 84 -3.29 8.46 6.64
CA HIS A 84 -3.22 7.00 6.49
C HIS A 84 -1.78 6.50 6.33
N ILE A 85 -0.94 7.23 5.57
CA ILE A 85 0.49 6.92 5.44
C ILE A 85 1.17 7.00 6.82
N ASP A 86 0.98 8.08 7.56
CA ASP A 86 1.55 8.27 8.91
C ASP A 86 1.16 7.12 9.85
N TYR A 87 -0.14 6.74 9.83
CA TYR A 87 -0.61 5.63 10.64
C TYR A 87 0.08 4.32 10.27
N MET A 88 0.12 3.98 8.97
CA MET A 88 0.72 2.72 8.53
C MET A 88 2.24 2.71 8.71
N VAL A 89 2.94 3.84 8.47
CA VAL A 89 4.38 3.96 8.75
C VAL A 89 4.67 3.76 10.23
N SER A 90 3.88 4.39 11.12
CA SER A 90 4.02 4.21 12.56
C SER A 90 3.75 2.77 13.01
N TYR A 91 2.82 2.07 12.36
CA TYR A 91 2.39 0.73 12.73
C TYR A 91 3.28 -0.38 12.12
N MET A 92 3.54 -0.32 10.82
CA MET A 92 4.26 -1.35 10.06
C MET A 92 5.75 -1.04 9.87
N GLY A 93 6.12 0.23 9.91
CA GLY A 93 7.43 0.74 9.48
C GLY A 93 7.43 1.23 8.04
N ILE A 94 8.37 2.14 7.75
CA ILE A 94 8.50 2.83 6.45
C ILE A 94 8.69 1.88 5.26
N ASP A 95 9.31 0.72 5.47
CA ASP A 95 9.66 -0.22 4.41
C ASP A 95 8.45 -1.00 3.86
N HIS A 96 7.30 -0.92 4.53
CA HIS A 96 6.09 -1.66 4.19
C HIS A 96 4.95 -0.77 3.66
N VAL A 97 5.22 0.51 3.42
CA VAL A 97 4.20 1.49 2.98
C VAL A 97 4.57 2.10 1.65
N GLY A 98 3.58 2.33 0.81
CA GLY A 98 3.71 3.00 -0.48
C GLY A 98 2.54 3.93 -0.77
N ILE A 99 2.51 4.48 -1.98
CA ILE A 99 1.51 5.46 -2.44
C ILE A 99 0.85 4.96 -3.72
N SER A 100 -0.48 5.05 -3.79
CA SER A 100 -1.26 4.72 -4.98
C SER A 100 -2.27 5.82 -5.30
N SER A 101 -2.41 6.15 -6.58
CA SER A 101 -3.41 7.11 -7.05
C SER A 101 -4.75 6.48 -7.38
N ASP A 102 -4.73 5.29 -7.97
CA ASP A 102 -5.91 4.59 -8.50
C ASP A 102 -6.73 5.45 -9.48
N PHE A 103 -6.08 6.31 -10.27
CA PHE A 103 -6.76 7.28 -11.14
C PHE A 103 -7.72 6.62 -12.13
N ASP A 104 -7.33 5.51 -12.75
CA ASP A 104 -8.17 4.79 -13.71
C ASP A 104 -9.30 4.00 -13.03
N GLY A 105 -9.14 3.65 -11.74
CA GLY A 105 -10.13 2.94 -10.93
C GLY A 105 -11.13 3.86 -10.22
N GLY A 106 -11.08 5.16 -10.48
CA GLY A 106 -11.96 6.15 -9.83
C GLY A 106 -11.32 6.85 -8.63
N GLY A 107 -10.03 6.65 -8.43
CA GLY A 107 -9.23 7.40 -7.46
C GLY A 107 -9.07 8.87 -7.87
N GLY A 108 -8.52 9.63 -6.96
CA GLY A 108 -8.34 11.07 -7.09
C GLY A 108 -9.05 11.82 -5.96
N ILE A 109 -8.32 12.72 -5.34
CA ILE A 109 -8.73 13.48 -4.17
C ILE A 109 -8.41 14.96 -4.36
N LEU A 110 -8.93 15.82 -3.49
CA LEU A 110 -8.62 17.25 -3.55
C LEU A 110 -7.11 17.48 -3.45
N LYS A 111 -6.55 18.18 -4.42
CA LYS A 111 -5.11 18.45 -4.64
C LYS A 111 -4.29 17.27 -5.16
N TRP A 112 -4.92 16.19 -5.56
CA TRP A 112 -4.28 15.10 -6.32
C TRP A 112 -5.32 14.36 -7.16
N LYS A 113 -5.76 14.99 -8.25
CA LYS A 113 -6.79 14.48 -9.17
C LYS A 113 -6.19 13.74 -10.37
N ASP A 114 -4.95 14.08 -10.69
CA ASP A 114 -4.20 13.49 -11.80
C ASP A 114 -2.68 13.61 -11.56
N ALA A 115 -1.90 13.08 -12.49
CA ALA A 115 -0.45 13.03 -12.39
C ALA A 115 0.22 14.41 -12.28
N SER A 116 -0.38 15.47 -12.82
CA SER A 116 0.18 16.83 -12.76
C SER A 116 0.21 17.39 -11.33
N GLU A 117 -0.64 16.89 -10.45
CA GLU A 117 -0.74 17.30 -9.05
C GLU A 117 0.08 16.43 -8.07
N THR A 118 0.85 15.46 -8.57
CA THR A 118 1.64 14.50 -7.75
C THR A 118 2.59 15.20 -6.77
N PHE A 119 3.12 16.37 -7.12
CA PHE A 119 3.98 17.15 -6.23
C PHE A 119 3.30 17.53 -4.90
N ASN A 120 1.97 17.69 -4.87
CA ASN A 120 1.26 18.06 -3.66
C ASN A 120 1.34 16.98 -2.57
N VAL A 121 1.43 15.69 -2.96
CA VAL A 121 1.65 14.59 -2.01
C VAL A 121 3.06 14.69 -1.42
N THR A 122 4.06 14.85 -2.28
CA THR A 122 5.46 15.03 -1.83
C THR A 122 5.60 16.24 -0.90
N TYR A 123 4.95 17.35 -1.24
CA TYR A 123 4.96 18.56 -0.41
C TYR A 123 4.36 18.30 0.99
N GLU A 124 3.23 17.60 1.07
CA GLU A 124 2.63 17.27 2.37
C GLU A 124 3.51 16.33 3.20
N LEU A 125 4.18 15.35 2.56
CA LEU A 125 5.14 14.46 3.24
C LEU A 125 6.31 15.24 3.82
N VAL A 126 6.92 16.14 3.03
CA VAL A 126 8.01 17.01 3.51
C VAL A 126 7.55 17.87 4.69
N LYS A 127 6.34 18.42 4.61
CA LYS A 127 5.75 19.23 5.69
C LYS A 127 5.55 18.42 6.97
N ARG A 128 5.31 17.10 6.88
CA ARG A 128 5.19 16.17 8.01
C ARG A 128 6.53 15.67 8.55
N GLY A 129 7.65 16.07 7.94
CA GLY A 129 8.99 15.76 8.40
C GLY A 129 9.60 14.50 7.81
N TYR A 130 8.99 13.90 6.77
CA TYR A 130 9.60 12.79 6.06
C TYR A 130 10.89 13.22 5.38
N SER A 131 11.94 12.43 5.56
CA SER A 131 13.21 12.61 4.88
C SER A 131 13.11 12.28 3.39
N LYS A 132 14.08 12.76 2.61
CA LYS A 132 14.16 12.44 1.17
C LYS A 132 14.20 10.92 0.91
N GLU A 133 14.90 10.18 1.76
CA GLU A 133 15.04 8.73 1.59
C GLU A 133 13.72 7.99 1.91
N GLU A 134 12.99 8.42 2.94
CA GLU A 134 11.66 7.88 3.25
C GLU A 134 10.66 8.18 2.13
N ILE A 135 10.67 9.39 1.57
CA ILE A 135 9.82 9.77 0.44
C ILE A 135 10.10 8.91 -0.79
N LYS A 136 11.37 8.60 -1.08
CA LYS A 136 11.72 7.67 -2.17
C LYS A 136 11.16 6.26 -1.93
N LYS A 137 11.25 5.76 -0.68
CA LYS A 137 10.66 4.47 -0.29
C LYS A 137 9.17 4.45 -0.55
N LEU A 138 8.45 5.45 -0.06
CA LEU A 138 7.00 5.58 -0.25
C LEU A 138 6.60 5.66 -1.73
N TRP A 139 7.35 6.39 -2.57
CA TRP A 139 7.04 6.55 -3.99
C TRP A 139 7.39 5.36 -4.86
N GLY A 140 8.26 4.45 -4.44
CA GLY A 140 8.53 3.30 -5.30
C GLY A 140 9.61 2.34 -4.83
N LEU A 141 10.60 2.75 -4.04
CA LEU A 141 11.70 1.85 -3.68
C LEU A 141 11.22 0.62 -2.90
N ASN A 142 10.16 0.75 -2.07
CA ASN A 142 9.58 -0.38 -1.37
C ASN A 142 8.91 -1.38 -2.33
N LEU A 143 8.22 -0.89 -3.36
CA LEU A 143 7.63 -1.75 -4.40
C LEU A 143 8.71 -2.45 -5.24
N LEU A 144 9.76 -1.72 -5.62
CA LEU A 144 10.89 -2.28 -6.36
C LEU A 144 11.61 -3.35 -5.54
N ARG A 145 11.80 -3.15 -4.23
CA ARG A 145 12.33 -4.19 -3.33
C ARG A 145 11.49 -5.47 -3.38
N VAL A 146 10.16 -5.36 -3.31
CA VAL A 146 9.27 -6.53 -3.43
C VAL A 146 9.43 -7.21 -4.78
N LEU A 147 9.57 -6.47 -5.87
CA LEU A 147 9.80 -7.02 -7.20
C LEU A 147 11.11 -7.82 -7.24
N ASP A 148 12.20 -7.23 -6.75
CA ASP A 148 13.52 -7.88 -6.70
C ASP A 148 13.48 -9.18 -5.87
N GLU A 149 12.83 -9.16 -4.70
CA GLU A 149 12.68 -10.33 -3.84
C GLU A 149 11.86 -11.44 -4.53
N VAL A 150 10.74 -11.09 -5.19
CA VAL A 150 9.92 -12.04 -5.95
C VAL A 150 10.70 -12.66 -7.10
N GLU A 151 11.51 -11.89 -7.83
CA GLU A 151 12.36 -12.41 -8.90
C GLU A 151 13.43 -13.35 -8.39
N ASN A 152 14.08 -13.03 -7.25
CA ASN A 152 15.10 -13.86 -6.65
C ASN A 152 14.52 -15.20 -6.16
N ILE A 153 13.40 -15.17 -5.45
CA ILE A 153 12.70 -16.40 -4.99
C ILE A 153 12.26 -17.24 -6.20
N SER A 154 11.79 -16.61 -7.29
CA SER A 154 11.43 -17.33 -8.51
C SER A 154 12.62 -18.07 -9.10
N LYS A 155 13.80 -17.44 -9.17
CA LYS A 155 15.03 -18.07 -9.67
C LYS A 155 15.46 -19.26 -8.79
N GLU A 156 15.41 -19.10 -7.48
CA GLU A 156 15.73 -20.16 -6.51
C GLU A 156 14.79 -21.38 -6.65
N LEU A 157 13.48 -21.13 -6.76
CA LEU A 157 12.49 -22.20 -6.93
C LEU A 157 12.66 -22.94 -8.26
N MET A 158 12.99 -22.22 -9.35
CA MET A 158 13.26 -22.84 -10.64
C MET A 158 14.54 -23.69 -10.59
N ALA A 159 15.60 -23.19 -9.95
CA ALA A 159 16.85 -23.92 -9.82
C ALA A 159 16.66 -25.23 -9.02
N ASN A 160 15.91 -25.19 -7.92
CA ASN A 160 15.62 -26.36 -7.09
C ASN A 160 14.79 -27.41 -7.84
N ASN A 161 13.79 -27.01 -8.63
CA ASN A 161 12.99 -27.93 -9.43
C ASN A 161 13.76 -28.57 -10.60
N LEU A 162 14.88 -27.99 -11.05
CA LEU A 162 15.76 -28.56 -12.07
C LEU A 162 16.74 -29.62 -11.49
N VAL A 163 16.94 -29.62 -10.19
CA VAL A 163 17.81 -30.61 -9.50
C VAL A 163 17.05 -31.90 -9.20
N ASP A 164 15.73 -31.87 -9.16
CA ASP A 164 14.84 -33.01 -8.88
C ASP A 164 14.37 -33.74 -10.15
N LEU A 165 14.89 -33.37 -11.35
CA LEU A 165 14.68 -34.02 -12.66
C LEU A 165 15.98 -34.71 -13.13
#